data_87e9e40930eac90f8bfc7051c748efc9
#
_entry.id   87e9e40930eac90f8bfc7051c748efc9
#
_cell.length_a   1.000
_cell.length_b   1.000
_cell.length_c   1.000
_cell.angle_alpha   90.00
_cell.angle_beta   90.00
_cell.angle_gamma   90.00
#
_symmetry.space_group_name_H-M   'P 1'
#
loop_
_entity.id
_entity.type
_entity.pdbx_description
1 polymer ?
#
loop_
_entity_poly.entity_id
_entity_poly.type
_entity_poly.pdbx_seq_one_letter_code
_entity_poly.pdbx_strand_id
1 'polypeptide(L)'
;MCIRDSRCTEYVGDMIRITQDLIDKEHAYVADDGVYFDVESAPEKYGQLTGQSIDAVRSGAGGRVGDTGSGKRDHKDFALWKAAKPEEPTWDSPWGPGRPGWHIECTAMSMDYFGKEFDIHGGGHDLRFPHHEAEICQGECHTGHSPVVHHWLHNGFVNIDGEKMSKSLGNFWTIRDILTKVDAMVLRFALINAHYRSPIDMNEALLNDAERNYNRLLGCYVDALKACTDASPVALPQPDLASPLPLSKSLGLLEKMGEGFAQAMDDDFNSREAVAKVLGMVREMSKVLNGALEAADNRLEMKRKTSSPTKAVSEPC
;
A
#
# COMPACT_ATOMS: atom_id res chain seq x y z
N MET A 1 -6.88 -9.75 -1.44
CA MET A 1 -6.88 -11.15 -1.90
C MET A 1 -5.50 -11.50 -2.43
N CYS A 2 -4.80 -12.40 -1.76
CA CYS A 2 -3.44 -12.79 -2.10
C CYS A 2 -3.46 -13.77 -3.25
N ILE A 3 -3.32 -13.30 -4.47
CA ILE A 3 -3.38 -14.14 -5.69
C ILE A 3 -2.05 -14.87 -5.97
N ARG A 4 -0.95 -14.46 -5.30
CA ARG A 4 0.39 -14.98 -5.60
C ARG A 4 0.87 -16.03 -4.63
N ASP A 5 0.57 -15.88 -3.36
CA ASP A 5 1.09 -16.61 -2.22
C ASP A 5 0.04 -17.44 -1.48
N SER A 6 -1.25 -17.13 -1.66
CA SER A 6 -2.36 -17.89 -1.09
C SER A 6 -3.52 -17.99 -2.07
N ARG A 7 -4.00 -19.20 -2.30
CA ARG A 7 -5.14 -19.47 -3.18
C ARG A 7 -6.31 -19.95 -2.35
N CYS A 8 -7.44 -19.25 -2.37
CA CYS A 8 -8.65 -19.64 -1.61
C CYS A 8 -9.04 -21.10 -1.78
N THR A 9 -8.81 -21.66 -2.97
CA THR A 9 -9.13 -23.07 -3.27
C THR A 9 -8.30 -24.09 -2.48
N GLU A 10 -7.18 -23.69 -1.90
CA GLU A 10 -6.34 -24.55 -1.07
C GLU A 10 -6.78 -24.56 0.39
N TYR A 11 -7.64 -23.62 0.80
CA TYR A 11 -8.12 -23.41 2.18
C TYR A 11 -9.58 -23.78 2.39
N VAL A 12 -10.24 -24.42 1.43
CA VAL A 12 -11.66 -24.78 1.54
C VAL A 12 -11.93 -25.69 2.75
N GLY A 13 -11.00 -26.62 3.05
CA GLY A 13 -11.09 -27.45 4.25
C GLY A 13 -11.10 -26.65 5.55
N ASP A 14 -10.28 -25.60 5.65
CA ASP A 14 -10.25 -24.72 6.81
C ASP A 14 -11.50 -23.87 6.91
N MET A 15 -12.02 -23.38 5.77
CA MET A 15 -13.27 -22.64 5.73
C MET A 15 -14.45 -23.50 6.22
N ILE A 16 -14.50 -24.77 5.82
CA ILE A 16 -15.50 -25.74 6.32
C ILE A 16 -15.33 -25.95 7.82
N ARG A 17 -14.11 -26.16 8.30
CA ARG A 17 -13.81 -26.35 9.73
C ARG A 17 -14.23 -25.15 10.57
N ILE A 18 -13.88 -23.93 10.15
CA ILE A 18 -14.27 -22.71 10.86
C ILE A 18 -15.78 -22.53 10.83
N THR A 19 -16.44 -22.78 9.70
CA THR A 19 -17.89 -22.71 9.59
C THR A 19 -18.59 -23.69 10.53
N GLN A 20 -18.08 -24.94 10.63
CA GLN A 20 -18.63 -25.92 11.55
C GLN A 20 -18.45 -25.50 13.01
N ASP A 21 -17.27 -24.98 13.37
CA ASP A 21 -17.01 -24.47 14.73
C ASP A 21 -17.96 -23.31 15.10
N LEU A 22 -18.25 -22.42 14.15
CA LEU A 22 -19.23 -21.35 14.36
C LEU A 22 -20.67 -21.88 14.55
N ILE A 23 -21.03 -22.97 13.86
CA ILE A 23 -22.32 -23.65 14.09
C ILE A 23 -22.34 -24.27 15.48
N ASP A 24 -21.30 -24.99 15.87
CA ASP A 24 -21.21 -25.69 17.17
C ASP A 24 -21.22 -24.68 18.34
N LYS A 25 -20.76 -23.43 18.10
CA LYS A 25 -20.81 -22.31 19.05
C LYS A 25 -22.09 -21.47 18.97
N GLU A 26 -23.06 -21.89 18.18
CA GLU A 26 -24.36 -21.21 18.01
C GLU A 26 -24.26 -19.80 17.38
N HIS A 27 -23.15 -19.50 16.68
CA HIS A 27 -22.94 -18.26 15.92
C HIS A 27 -23.33 -18.39 14.45
N ALA A 28 -23.65 -19.60 13.99
CA ALA A 28 -24.09 -19.85 12.61
C ALA A 28 -25.20 -20.91 12.57
N TYR A 29 -25.95 -20.92 11.48
CA TYR A 29 -27.03 -21.88 11.27
C TYR A 29 -27.07 -22.37 9.84
N VAL A 30 -27.57 -23.61 9.69
CA VAL A 30 -27.80 -24.24 8.39
C VAL A 30 -29.19 -23.85 7.87
N ALA A 31 -29.26 -23.51 6.59
CA ALA A 31 -30.49 -23.22 5.86
C ALA A 31 -30.54 -24.05 4.56
N ASP A 32 -31.66 -24.01 3.84
CA ASP A 32 -31.84 -24.79 2.61
C ASP A 32 -30.87 -24.43 1.50
N ASP A 33 -30.43 -23.19 1.45
CA ASP A 33 -29.53 -22.64 0.42
C ASP A 33 -28.08 -22.40 0.90
N GLY A 34 -27.74 -22.85 2.13
CA GLY A 34 -26.36 -22.73 2.64
C GLY A 34 -26.26 -22.63 4.16
N VAL A 35 -25.13 -22.04 4.61
CA VAL A 35 -24.88 -21.75 6.02
C VAL A 35 -24.66 -20.26 6.18
N TYR A 36 -25.29 -19.69 7.19
CA TYR A 36 -25.24 -18.25 7.47
C TYR A 36 -24.70 -17.96 8.86
N PHE A 37 -23.93 -16.91 9.00
CA PHE A 37 -23.57 -16.33 10.30
C PHE A 37 -24.80 -15.58 10.84
N ASP A 38 -25.12 -15.83 12.09
CA ASP A 38 -26.19 -15.17 12.83
C ASP A 38 -25.62 -13.90 13.51
N VAL A 39 -25.89 -12.74 12.94
CA VAL A 39 -25.34 -11.46 13.45
C VAL A 39 -25.92 -11.13 14.83
N GLU A 40 -27.14 -11.54 15.14
CA GLU A 40 -27.77 -11.35 16.45
C GLU A 40 -27.13 -12.20 17.56
N SER A 41 -26.36 -13.24 17.21
CA SER A 41 -25.63 -14.07 18.18
C SER A 41 -24.42 -13.36 18.81
N ALA A 42 -23.91 -12.30 18.16
CA ALA A 42 -22.77 -11.51 18.62
C ALA A 42 -22.92 -10.03 18.18
N PRO A 43 -23.97 -9.35 18.64
CA PRO A 43 -24.33 -8.02 18.15
C PRO A 43 -23.28 -6.95 18.44
N GLU A 44 -22.50 -7.13 19.50
CA GLU A 44 -21.42 -6.20 19.87
C GLU A 44 -20.21 -6.28 18.95
N LYS A 45 -20.10 -7.33 18.14
CA LYS A 45 -18.97 -7.56 17.23
C LYS A 45 -19.20 -6.99 15.83
N TYR A 46 -20.45 -6.85 15.41
CA TYR A 46 -20.79 -6.33 14.09
C TYR A 46 -21.04 -4.82 14.13
N GLY A 47 -20.25 -4.07 13.39
CA GLY A 47 -20.28 -2.60 13.39
C GLY A 47 -19.18 -1.94 14.21
N GLN A 48 -18.27 -2.68 14.83
CA GLN A 48 -17.14 -2.16 15.61
C GLN A 48 -16.22 -1.26 14.78
N LEU A 49 -15.89 -1.71 13.57
CA LEU A 49 -14.95 -1.04 12.68
C LEU A 49 -15.55 0.21 12.03
N THR A 50 -16.85 0.18 11.76
CA THR A 50 -17.56 1.29 11.10
C THR A 50 -18.15 2.28 12.10
N GLY A 51 -18.31 1.90 13.35
CA GLY A 51 -19.01 2.68 14.37
C GLY A 51 -20.53 2.73 14.11
N GLN A 52 -21.06 1.82 13.31
CA GLN A 52 -22.50 1.74 13.00
C GLN A 52 -23.19 0.83 14.00
N SER A 53 -24.35 1.25 14.50
CA SER A 53 -25.21 0.33 15.23
C SER A 53 -25.82 -0.68 14.25
N ILE A 54 -26.08 -1.89 14.74
CA ILE A 54 -26.72 -2.95 13.95
C ILE A 54 -28.03 -2.46 13.30
N ASP A 55 -28.80 -1.65 14.00
CA ASP A 55 -30.06 -1.08 13.49
C ASP A 55 -29.86 -0.07 12.37
N ALA A 56 -28.68 0.57 12.30
CA ALA A 56 -28.33 1.53 11.26
C ALA A 56 -27.82 0.86 9.97
N VAL A 57 -27.49 -0.42 10.01
CA VAL A 57 -27.05 -1.19 8.85
C VAL A 57 -28.24 -1.39 7.91
N ARG A 58 -28.33 -0.59 6.88
CA ARG A 58 -29.38 -0.70 5.86
C ARG A 58 -29.15 -1.94 5.00
N SER A 59 -30.17 -2.73 4.78
CA SER A 59 -30.14 -3.79 3.77
C SER A 59 -29.74 -3.21 2.42
N GLY A 60 -28.70 -3.76 1.80
CA GLY A 60 -28.22 -3.30 0.51
C GLY A 60 -27.05 -2.31 0.51
N ALA A 61 -26.45 -1.93 1.65
CA ALA A 61 -25.29 -1.05 1.72
C ALA A 61 -24.06 -1.56 0.92
N GLY A 62 -24.02 -2.83 0.57
CA GLY A 62 -22.99 -3.43 -0.30
C GLY A 62 -23.31 -3.43 -1.80
N GLY A 63 -24.39 -2.76 -2.25
CA GLY A 63 -24.73 -2.63 -3.67
C GLY A 63 -25.16 -3.91 -4.39
N ARG A 64 -25.24 -5.04 -3.69
CA ARG A 64 -25.74 -6.32 -4.20
C ARG A 64 -27.10 -6.64 -3.58
N VAL A 65 -28.09 -5.78 -3.88
CA VAL A 65 -29.50 -6.08 -3.64
C VAL A 65 -29.91 -7.15 -4.66
N GLY A 66 -29.81 -8.39 -4.28
CA GLY A 66 -30.17 -9.47 -5.20
C GLY A 66 -30.21 -10.86 -4.56
N ASP A 67 -29.68 -10.99 -3.34
CA ASP A 67 -29.74 -12.27 -2.62
C ASP A 67 -30.73 -12.14 -1.45
N THR A 68 -32.01 -11.98 -1.79
CA THR A 68 -33.08 -12.38 -0.90
C THR A 68 -33.15 -13.93 -0.93
N GLY A 69 -32.00 -14.54 -0.57
CA GLY A 69 -31.92 -15.98 -0.37
C GLY A 69 -32.97 -16.36 0.65
N SER A 70 -33.78 -17.35 0.34
CA SER A 70 -34.91 -17.82 1.14
C SER A 70 -34.50 -18.38 2.50
N GLY A 71 -33.19 -18.54 2.77
CA GLY A 71 -32.67 -19.19 3.96
C GLY A 71 -32.22 -18.28 5.10
N LYS A 72 -32.06 -16.96 4.89
CA LYS A 72 -31.64 -16.04 5.94
C LYS A 72 -32.73 -15.80 6.98
N ARG A 73 -32.36 -15.83 8.27
CA ARG A 73 -33.25 -15.46 9.38
C ARG A 73 -33.39 -13.93 9.50
N ASP A 74 -32.26 -13.21 9.28
CA ASP A 74 -32.24 -11.75 9.25
C ASP A 74 -31.47 -11.26 8.01
N HIS A 75 -31.84 -10.08 7.51
CA HIS A 75 -31.18 -9.47 6.34
C HIS A 75 -29.70 -9.11 6.59
N LYS A 76 -29.30 -8.95 7.84
CA LYS A 76 -27.94 -8.67 8.28
C LYS A 76 -27.02 -9.89 8.22
N ASP A 77 -27.61 -11.09 8.30
CA ASP A 77 -26.85 -12.34 8.27
C ASP A 77 -26.07 -12.46 6.95
N PHE A 78 -24.91 -13.06 7.00
CA PHE A 78 -24.09 -13.24 5.83
C PHE A 78 -23.66 -14.68 5.62
N ALA A 79 -23.49 -15.07 4.35
CA ALA A 79 -23.19 -16.44 3.99
C ALA A 79 -21.77 -16.85 4.37
N LEU A 80 -21.63 -17.98 5.04
CA LEU A 80 -20.41 -18.73 5.29
C LEU A 80 -20.19 -19.81 4.24
N TRP A 81 -21.29 -20.48 3.84
CA TRP A 81 -21.31 -21.47 2.78
C TRP A 81 -22.57 -21.29 1.93
N LYS A 82 -22.44 -21.40 0.61
CA LYS A 82 -23.56 -21.31 -0.34
C LYS A 82 -23.75 -22.65 -1.05
N ALA A 83 -24.95 -23.15 -1.10
CA ALA A 83 -25.29 -24.35 -1.87
C ALA A 83 -24.92 -24.17 -3.35
N ALA A 84 -24.53 -25.27 -3.98
CA ALA A 84 -24.08 -25.27 -5.37
C ALA A 84 -25.19 -24.82 -6.33
N LYS A 85 -24.81 -23.94 -7.27
CA LYS A 85 -25.60 -23.65 -8.46
C LYS A 85 -25.03 -24.38 -9.67
N PRO A 86 -25.81 -24.67 -10.71
CA PRO A 86 -25.30 -25.25 -11.95
C PRO A 86 -24.11 -24.43 -12.48
N GLU A 87 -23.07 -25.13 -12.93
CA GLU A 87 -21.86 -24.55 -13.55
C GLU A 87 -20.93 -23.73 -12.62
N GLU A 88 -21.25 -23.61 -11.32
CA GLU A 88 -20.33 -23.04 -10.34
C GLU A 88 -19.30 -24.09 -9.85
N PRO A 89 -18.04 -23.69 -9.56
CA PRO A 89 -17.11 -24.55 -8.82
C PRO A 89 -17.70 -24.96 -7.48
N THR A 90 -17.63 -26.25 -7.16
CA THR A 90 -18.22 -26.81 -5.95
C THR A 90 -17.25 -27.71 -5.20
N TRP A 91 -17.46 -27.78 -3.89
CA TRP A 91 -16.74 -28.66 -2.97
C TRP A 91 -17.76 -29.38 -2.09
N ASP A 92 -17.41 -30.59 -1.68
CA ASP A 92 -18.21 -31.33 -0.71
C ASP A 92 -18.09 -30.71 0.69
N SER A 93 -19.20 -30.65 1.40
CA SER A 93 -19.26 -30.20 2.79
C SER A 93 -20.29 -30.98 3.59
N PRO A 94 -20.29 -30.90 4.93
CA PRO A 94 -21.32 -31.50 5.78
C PRO A 94 -22.74 -31.02 5.48
N TRP A 95 -22.90 -29.86 4.87
CA TRP A 95 -24.18 -29.22 4.52
C TRP A 95 -24.56 -29.41 3.06
N GLY A 96 -23.84 -30.27 2.35
CA GLY A 96 -24.04 -30.55 0.93
C GLY A 96 -23.03 -29.85 0.00
N PRO A 97 -23.08 -30.19 -1.31
CA PRO A 97 -22.20 -29.57 -2.29
C PRO A 97 -22.42 -28.06 -2.37
N GLY A 98 -21.30 -27.30 -2.37
CA GLY A 98 -21.40 -25.86 -2.37
C GLY A 98 -20.07 -25.17 -2.50
N ARG A 99 -20.02 -23.89 -2.16
CA ARG A 99 -18.84 -23.06 -2.16
C ARG A 99 -18.80 -22.12 -0.96
N PRO A 100 -17.59 -21.67 -0.54
CA PRO A 100 -17.45 -20.68 0.53
C PRO A 100 -18.21 -19.38 0.25
N GLY A 101 -18.66 -18.74 1.31
CA GLY A 101 -19.02 -17.33 1.29
C GLY A 101 -17.77 -16.47 1.07
N TRP A 102 -17.96 -15.24 0.64
CA TRP A 102 -16.83 -14.36 0.32
C TRP A 102 -15.96 -14.00 1.54
N HIS A 103 -16.55 -13.84 2.71
CA HIS A 103 -15.84 -13.31 3.89
C HIS A 103 -14.99 -14.39 4.58
N ILE A 104 -15.45 -15.64 4.59
CA ILE A 104 -14.74 -16.74 5.26
C ILE A 104 -13.40 -17.08 4.61
N GLU A 105 -13.24 -16.75 3.32
CA GLU A 105 -11.99 -16.96 2.59
C GLU A 105 -10.82 -16.26 3.27
N CYS A 106 -10.97 -14.95 3.53
CA CYS A 106 -9.92 -14.14 4.15
C CYS A 106 -9.69 -14.54 5.61
N THR A 107 -10.77 -14.83 6.36
CA THR A 107 -10.67 -15.30 7.74
C THR A 107 -9.84 -16.59 7.83
N ALA A 108 -10.14 -17.58 7.00
CA ALA A 108 -9.42 -18.86 7.02
C ALA A 108 -7.95 -18.70 6.63
N MET A 109 -7.67 -17.97 5.55
CA MET A 109 -6.30 -17.76 5.08
C MET A 109 -5.47 -16.95 6.09
N SER A 110 -6.02 -15.87 6.66
CA SER A 110 -5.33 -15.05 7.64
C SER A 110 -4.96 -15.86 8.89
N MET A 111 -5.88 -16.68 9.38
CA MET A 111 -5.65 -17.50 10.55
C MET A 111 -4.64 -18.61 10.33
N ASP A 112 -4.58 -19.19 9.14
CA ASP A 112 -3.57 -20.20 8.81
C ASP A 112 -2.17 -19.59 8.83
N TYR A 113 -1.98 -18.38 8.28
CA TYR A 113 -0.68 -17.73 8.23
C TYR A 113 -0.25 -17.09 9.55
N PHE A 114 -1.18 -16.47 10.29
CA PHE A 114 -0.84 -15.58 11.39
C PHE A 114 -1.37 -16.06 12.75
N GLY A 115 -2.21 -17.10 12.78
CA GLY A 115 -2.80 -17.60 14.02
C GLY A 115 -4.04 -16.82 14.44
N LYS A 116 -4.26 -16.75 15.77
CA LYS A 116 -5.50 -16.19 16.34
C LYS A 116 -5.61 -14.69 16.26
N GLU A 117 -4.50 -14.00 16.18
CA GLU A 117 -4.40 -12.55 16.15
C GLU A 117 -3.22 -12.12 15.29
N PHE A 118 -3.32 -10.95 14.67
CA PHE A 118 -2.22 -10.37 13.88
C PHE A 118 -2.29 -8.84 13.87
N ASP A 119 -1.17 -8.21 13.50
CA ASP A 119 -0.99 -6.78 13.71
C ASP A 119 -1.78 -5.92 12.74
N ILE A 120 -1.72 -6.22 11.43
CA ILE A 120 -2.25 -5.33 10.39
C ILE A 120 -3.08 -6.10 9.37
N HIS A 121 -4.30 -5.61 9.10
CA HIS A 121 -5.14 -6.03 7.99
C HIS A 121 -5.55 -4.82 7.16
N GLY A 122 -5.50 -4.94 5.84
CA GLY A 122 -5.77 -3.81 4.96
C GLY A 122 -6.65 -4.16 3.77
N GLY A 123 -7.28 -3.11 3.23
CA GLY A 123 -8.09 -3.25 2.02
C GLY A 123 -8.60 -1.92 1.50
N GLY A 124 -9.44 -1.95 0.47
CA GLY A 124 -10.13 -0.76 -0.01
C GLY A 124 -11.16 -0.25 1.00
N HIS A 125 -11.49 1.02 0.94
CA HIS A 125 -12.48 1.64 1.82
C HIS A 125 -13.85 0.95 1.75
N ASP A 126 -14.19 0.39 0.60
CA ASP A 126 -15.42 -0.36 0.36
C ASP A 126 -15.44 -1.76 1.01
N LEU A 127 -14.30 -2.30 1.41
CA LEU A 127 -14.22 -3.55 2.16
C LEU A 127 -14.48 -3.36 3.66
N ARG A 128 -14.39 -2.13 4.16
CA ARG A 128 -14.65 -1.83 5.57
C ARG A 128 -16.01 -2.38 6.02
N PHE A 129 -17.00 -2.24 5.15
CA PHE A 129 -18.33 -2.81 5.32
C PHE A 129 -18.83 -3.39 3.98
N PRO A 130 -19.41 -4.62 3.96
CA PRO A 130 -19.60 -5.53 5.09
C PRO A 130 -18.43 -6.49 5.35
N HIS A 131 -17.39 -6.51 4.48
CA HIS A 131 -16.40 -7.60 4.40
C HIS A 131 -15.56 -7.71 5.68
N HIS A 132 -14.87 -6.66 6.09
CA HIS A 132 -14.02 -6.69 7.28
C HIS A 132 -14.82 -6.80 8.59
N GLU A 133 -16.02 -6.23 8.65
CA GLU A 133 -16.92 -6.45 9.80
C GLU A 133 -17.30 -7.92 9.93
N ALA A 134 -17.57 -8.59 8.81
CA ALA A 134 -17.86 -10.02 8.80
C ALA A 134 -16.64 -10.86 9.21
N GLU A 135 -15.43 -10.46 8.80
CA GLU A 135 -14.19 -11.13 9.22
C GLU A 135 -13.96 -11.00 10.74
N ILE A 136 -14.25 -9.82 11.33
CA ILE A 136 -14.19 -9.62 12.78
C ILE A 136 -15.13 -10.61 13.47
N CYS A 137 -16.39 -10.65 13.07
CA CYS A 137 -17.36 -11.56 13.65
C CYS A 137 -16.93 -13.03 13.56
N GLN A 138 -16.53 -13.46 12.37
CA GLN A 138 -16.07 -14.85 12.15
C GLN A 138 -14.86 -15.17 13.00
N GLY A 139 -13.84 -14.32 12.95
CA GLY A 139 -12.57 -14.53 13.63
C GLY A 139 -12.70 -14.54 15.15
N GLU A 140 -13.38 -13.54 15.71
CA GLU A 140 -13.53 -13.42 17.16
C GLU A 140 -14.46 -14.48 17.75
N CYS A 141 -15.54 -14.84 17.05
CA CYS A 141 -16.43 -15.90 17.48
C CYS A 141 -15.77 -17.29 17.35
N HIS A 142 -15.01 -17.51 16.27
CA HIS A 142 -14.28 -18.76 16.09
C HIS A 142 -13.20 -18.94 17.15
N THR A 143 -12.35 -17.95 17.37
CA THR A 143 -11.19 -18.07 18.26
C THR A 143 -11.53 -17.86 19.74
N GLY A 144 -12.62 -17.16 20.03
CA GLY A 144 -12.94 -16.64 21.37
C GLY A 144 -11.95 -15.53 21.83
N HIS A 145 -11.17 -14.98 20.90
CA HIS A 145 -10.17 -13.94 21.15
C HIS A 145 -10.58 -12.61 20.50
N SER A 146 -10.35 -11.51 21.17
CA SER A 146 -10.64 -10.15 20.66
C SER A 146 -9.57 -9.17 21.15
N PRO A 147 -9.03 -8.30 20.27
CA PRO A 147 -9.29 -8.27 18.82
C PRO A 147 -8.49 -9.33 18.06
N VAL A 148 -9.00 -9.80 16.94
CA VAL A 148 -8.25 -10.68 16.02
C VAL A 148 -7.30 -9.89 15.12
N VAL A 149 -7.60 -8.60 14.88
CA VAL A 149 -6.77 -7.67 14.13
C VAL A 149 -6.57 -6.40 14.94
N HIS A 150 -5.30 -6.04 15.20
CA HIS A 150 -4.98 -4.86 16.00
C HIS A 150 -5.15 -3.54 15.23
N HIS A 151 -4.78 -3.50 13.94
CA HIS A 151 -4.82 -2.29 13.13
C HIS A 151 -5.44 -2.54 11.76
N TRP A 152 -6.47 -1.76 11.43
CA TRP A 152 -7.15 -1.81 10.15
C TRP A 152 -6.75 -0.63 9.28
N LEU A 153 -6.23 -0.90 8.07
CA LEU A 153 -5.83 0.12 7.12
C LEU A 153 -6.75 0.07 5.88
N HIS A 154 -7.42 1.20 5.60
CA HIS A 154 -8.33 1.29 4.46
C HIS A 154 -7.88 2.40 3.51
N ASN A 155 -7.50 2.01 2.29
CA ASN A 155 -7.12 2.97 1.26
C ASN A 155 -8.33 3.57 0.56
N GLY A 156 -8.18 4.85 0.17
CA GLY A 156 -9.16 5.57 -0.62
C GLY A 156 -9.37 4.97 -2.01
N PHE A 157 -10.41 5.43 -2.68
CA PHE A 157 -10.71 4.99 -4.04
C PHE A 157 -9.72 5.55 -5.06
N VAL A 158 -9.54 4.83 -6.16
CA VAL A 158 -8.92 5.38 -7.37
C VAL A 158 -10.04 5.91 -8.26
N ASN A 159 -9.98 7.20 -8.55
CA ASN A 159 -10.86 7.88 -9.47
C ASN A 159 -10.16 8.07 -10.83
N ILE A 160 -10.91 8.26 -11.88
CA ILE A 160 -10.45 8.67 -13.20
C ILE A 160 -11.22 9.92 -13.57
N ASP A 161 -10.52 11.03 -13.79
CA ASP A 161 -11.12 12.33 -14.11
C ASP A 161 -12.25 12.75 -13.13
N GLY A 162 -11.99 12.54 -11.83
CA GLY A 162 -12.92 12.90 -10.75
C GLY A 162 -14.05 11.89 -10.49
N GLU A 163 -14.23 10.88 -11.35
CA GLU A 163 -15.25 9.85 -11.18
C GLU A 163 -14.66 8.52 -10.65
N LYS A 164 -15.40 7.83 -9.79
CA LYS A 164 -14.96 6.52 -9.30
C LYS A 164 -14.70 5.58 -10.47
N MET A 165 -13.49 5.01 -10.52
CA MET A 165 -13.13 4.01 -11.52
C MET A 165 -14.03 2.78 -11.43
N SER A 166 -14.73 2.45 -12.50
CA SER A 166 -15.57 1.26 -12.56
C SER A 166 -15.65 0.68 -13.99
N LYS A 167 -15.80 -0.65 -14.07
CA LYS A 167 -15.97 -1.34 -15.36
C LYS A 167 -17.28 -0.94 -16.04
N SER A 168 -18.33 -0.67 -15.26
CA SER A 168 -19.65 -0.30 -15.77
C SER A 168 -19.69 1.09 -16.43
N LEU A 169 -18.80 2.00 -16.00
CA LEU A 169 -18.69 3.34 -16.57
C LEU A 169 -17.71 3.39 -17.76
N GLY A 170 -16.99 2.31 -18.03
CA GLY A 170 -16.00 2.26 -19.12
C GLY A 170 -14.76 3.13 -18.89
N ASN A 171 -14.61 3.75 -17.72
CA ASN A 171 -13.47 4.58 -17.32
C ASN A 171 -12.37 3.76 -16.61
N PHE A 172 -12.22 2.49 -16.96
CA PHE A 172 -11.32 1.58 -16.26
C PHE A 172 -9.94 1.53 -16.94
N TRP A 173 -8.90 1.98 -16.24
CA TRP A 173 -7.52 1.83 -16.63
C TRP A 173 -6.89 0.63 -15.90
N THR A 174 -6.44 -0.36 -16.67
CA THR A 174 -5.67 -1.44 -16.05
C THR A 174 -4.23 -0.98 -15.77
N ILE A 175 -3.57 -1.64 -14.81
CA ILE A 175 -2.12 -1.43 -14.61
C ILE A 175 -1.35 -1.68 -15.90
N ARG A 176 -1.74 -2.69 -16.70
CA ARG A 176 -1.12 -3.00 -18.00
C ARG A 176 -1.24 -1.83 -18.98
N ASP A 177 -2.40 -1.20 -19.06
CA ASP A 177 -2.62 -0.04 -19.93
C ASP A 177 -1.73 1.15 -19.49
N ILE A 178 -1.65 1.42 -18.19
CA ILE A 178 -0.80 2.49 -17.65
C ILE A 178 0.69 2.21 -17.93
N LEU A 179 1.14 0.97 -17.77
CA LEU A 179 2.53 0.56 -18.01
C LEU A 179 2.94 0.63 -19.49
N THR A 180 2.02 0.82 -20.43
CA THR A 180 2.36 1.17 -21.82
C THR A 180 2.74 2.63 -22.01
N LYS A 181 2.36 3.50 -21.04
CA LYS A 181 2.54 4.95 -21.09
C LYS A 181 3.68 5.43 -20.20
N VAL A 182 3.87 4.82 -19.04
CA VAL A 182 4.87 5.21 -18.03
C VAL A 182 5.60 4.01 -17.46
N ASP A 183 6.80 4.25 -16.93
CA ASP A 183 7.56 3.23 -16.20
C ASP A 183 6.84 2.79 -14.91
N ALA A 184 7.01 1.53 -14.53
CA ALA A 184 6.40 0.96 -13.33
C ALA A 184 6.77 1.72 -12.05
N MET A 185 7.98 2.26 -11.96
CA MET A 185 8.43 3.03 -10.81
C MET A 185 7.77 4.41 -10.76
N VAL A 186 7.45 5.01 -11.91
CA VAL A 186 6.67 6.25 -11.98
C VAL A 186 5.26 6.03 -11.47
N LEU A 187 4.60 4.94 -11.90
CA LEU A 187 3.27 4.58 -11.38
C LEU A 187 3.30 4.33 -9.87
N ARG A 188 4.29 3.58 -9.37
CA ARG A 188 4.46 3.38 -7.92
C ARG A 188 4.65 4.69 -7.17
N PHE A 189 5.48 5.60 -7.72
CA PHE A 189 5.71 6.91 -7.13
C PHE A 189 4.43 7.74 -7.10
N ALA A 190 3.61 7.73 -8.17
CA ALA A 190 2.31 8.40 -8.20
C ALA A 190 1.39 7.92 -7.07
N LEU A 191 1.31 6.59 -6.87
CA LEU A 191 0.45 5.99 -5.83
C LEU A 191 0.90 6.36 -4.41
N ILE A 192 2.21 6.33 -4.11
CA ILE A 192 2.72 6.66 -2.78
C ILE A 192 2.76 8.17 -2.50
N ASN A 193 2.64 9.01 -3.53
CA ASN A 193 2.60 10.47 -3.38
C ASN A 193 1.24 11.01 -2.94
N ALA A 194 0.31 10.14 -2.59
CA ALA A 194 -0.95 10.45 -1.94
C ALA A 194 -1.03 9.74 -0.59
N HIS A 195 -1.69 10.36 0.38
CA HIS A 195 -2.00 9.66 1.62
C HIS A 195 -2.96 8.49 1.33
N TYR A 196 -2.66 7.30 1.86
CA TYR A 196 -3.43 6.10 1.49
C TYR A 196 -4.93 6.19 1.76
N ARG A 197 -5.37 6.94 2.77
CA ARG A 197 -6.81 7.16 3.05
C ARG A 197 -7.50 8.09 2.07
N SER A 198 -6.73 8.89 1.31
CA SER A 198 -7.30 9.87 0.38
C SER A 198 -7.60 9.22 -0.96
N PRO A 199 -8.70 9.60 -1.63
CA PRO A 199 -8.92 9.21 -3.02
C PRO A 199 -7.79 9.73 -3.91
N ILE A 200 -7.39 8.93 -4.89
CA ILE A 200 -6.41 9.32 -5.91
C ILE A 200 -7.16 9.53 -7.22
N ASP A 201 -7.03 10.71 -7.80
CA ASP A 201 -7.52 10.98 -9.15
C ASP A 201 -6.42 10.68 -10.18
N MET A 202 -6.51 9.50 -10.79
CA MET A 202 -5.53 9.01 -11.74
C MET A 202 -5.78 9.66 -13.11
N ASN A 203 -4.91 10.57 -13.47
CA ASN A 203 -4.94 11.30 -14.74
C ASN A 203 -3.52 11.53 -15.29
N GLU A 204 -3.41 12.04 -16.51
CA GLU A 204 -2.11 12.28 -17.14
C GLU A 204 -1.28 13.33 -16.40
N ALA A 205 -1.91 14.33 -15.78
CA ALA A 205 -1.18 15.34 -15.02
C ALA A 205 -0.49 14.74 -13.79
N LEU A 206 -1.17 13.86 -13.06
CA LEU A 206 -0.59 13.13 -11.92
C LEU A 206 0.60 12.27 -12.35
N LEU A 207 0.48 11.54 -13.47
CA LEU A 207 1.55 10.69 -13.97
C LEU A 207 2.76 11.51 -14.43
N ASN A 208 2.54 12.62 -15.14
CA ASN A 208 3.61 13.53 -15.56
C ASN A 208 4.32 14.19 -14.36
N ASP A 209 3.58 14.57 -13.32
CA ASP A 209 4.16 15.10 -12.08
C ASP A 209 4.99 14.05 -11.35
N ALA A 210 4.49 12.83 -11.27
CA ALA A 210 5.19 11.70 -10.69
C ALA A 210 6.50 11.39 -11.45
N GLU A 211 6.46 11.38 -12.77
CA GLU A 211 7.64 11.15 -13.62
C GLU A 211 8.71 12.22 -13.40
N ARG A 212 8.34 13.51 -13.40
CA ARG A 212 9.28 14.60 -13.13
C ARG A 212 9.96 14.45 -11.77
N ASN A 213 9.18 14.15 -10.73
CA ASN A 213 9.71 14.02 -9.38
C ASN A 213 10.56 12.76 -9.21
N TYR A 214 10.16 11.65 -9.80
CA TYR A 214 10.92 10.41 -9.80
C TYR A 214 12.26 10.57 -10.53
N ASN A 215 12.26 11.21 -11.71
CA ASN A 215 13.47 11.46 -12.48
C ASN A 215 14.44 12.40 -11.74
N ARG A 216 13.95 13.38 -10.97
CA ARG A 216 14.78 14.21 -10.09
C ARG A 216 15.46 13.41 -8.99
N LEU A 217 14.71 12.49 -8.36
CA LEU A 217 15.25 11.59 -7.34
C LEU A 217 16.31 10.67 -7.94
N LEU A 218 16.01 10.04 -9.07
CA LEU A 218 16.93 9.14 -9.77
C LEU A 218 18.20 9.88 -10.24
N GLY A 219 18.06 11.07 -10.80
CA GLY A 219 19.19 11.92 -11.20
C GLY A 219 20.13 12.23 -10.04
N CYS A 220 19.60 12.69 -8.92
CA CYS A 220 20.37 12.94 -7.72
C CYS A 220 21.09 11.68 -7.20
N TYR A 221 20.45 10.53 -7.22
CA TYR A 221 21.03 9.25 -6.82
C TYR A 221 22.21 8.85 -7.75
N VAL A 222 22.02 8.98 -9.07
CA VAL A 222 23.05 8.67 -10.06
C VAL A 222 24.26 9.63 -9.92
N ASP A 223 24.02 10.92 -9.70
CA ASP A 223 25.08 11.90 -9.52
C ASP A 223 25.86 11.67 -8.21
N ALA A 224 25.16 11.28 -7.14
CA ALA A 224 25.80 10.87 -5.89
C ALA A 224 26.68 9.62 -6.07
N LEU A 225 26.20 8.61 -6.81
CA LEU A 225 26.99 7.41 -7.11
C LEU A 225 28.26 7.75 -7.91
N LYS A 226 28.15 8.61 -8.93
CA LYS A 226 29.31 9.07 -9.72
C LYS A 226 30.33 9.77 -8.82
N ALA A 227 29.87 10.70 -7.99
CA ALA A 227 30.73 11.40 -7.06
C ALA A 227 31.46 10.46 -6.07
N CYS A 228 30.83 9.37 -5.67
CA CYS A 228 31.44 8.34 -4.82
C CYS A 228 32.45 7.44 -5.56
N THR A 229 32.19 7.11 -6.84
CA THR A 229 33.07 6.24 -7.63
C THR A 229 34.33 6.97 -8.14
N ASP A 230 34.21 8.26 -8.43
CA ASP A 230 35.32 9.09 -8.86
C ASP A 230 36.20 9.58 -7.68
N ALA A 231 35.71 9.47 -6.46
CA ALA A 231 36.47 9.76 -5.25
C ALA A 231 37.44 8.58 -4.97
N SER A 232 38.70 8.72 -5.41
CA SER A 232 39.78 8.01 -4.71
C SER A 232 39.62 8.27 -3.21
N PRO A 233 39.97 7.32 -2.32
CA PRO A 233 39.90 7.54 -0.87
C PRO A 233 40.93 8.62 -0.48
N VAL A 234 40.58 9.85 -0.77
CA VAL A 234 41.31 11.03 -0.27
C VAL A 234 40.87 11.15 1.18
N ALA A 235 41.85 11.07 2.09
CA ALA A 235 41.66 11.49 3.47
C ALA A 235 40.85 12.80 3.44
N LEU A 236 39.71 12.82 4.15
CA LEU A 236 38.84 13.98 4.23
C LEU A 236 39.70 15.21 4.51
N PRO A 237 39.78 16.20 3.60
CA PRO A 237 40.54 17.40 3.88
C PRO A 237 39.95 18.01 5.14
N GLN A 238 40.82 18.46 6.04
CA GLN A 238 40.41 19.28 7.18
C GLN A 238 39.50 20.38 6.65
N PRO A 239 38.34 20.66 7.27
CA PRO A 239 37.35 21.59 6.75
C PRO A 239 38.04 22.98 6.62
N ASP A 240 38.28 23.38 5.39
CA ASP A 240 38.66 24.73 5.08
C ASP A 240 37.45 25.62 5.37
N LEU A 241 37.58 26.50 6.37
CA LEU A 241 36.54 27.40 6.86
C LEU A 241 36.02 28.41 5.80
N ALA A 242 36.57 28.38 4.58
CA ALA A 242 36.19 29.21 3.44
C ALA A 242 35.24 28.55 2.43
N SER A 243 34.79 27.33 2.65
CA SER A 243 33.80 26.65 1.76
C SER A 243 32.43 27.28 1.88
N PRO A 244 31.69 27.55 0.76
CA PRO A 244 30.43 28.30 0.78
C PRO A 244 29.27 27.62 1.46
N LEU A 245 29.39 26.35 1.84
CA LEU A 245 28.44 25.64 2.72
C LEU A 245 29.23 24.70 3.64
N PRO A 246 29.29 24.96 4.94
CA PRO A 246 29.92 24.02 5.86
C PRO A 246 29.23 22.68 5.77
N LEU A 247 29.98 21.62 5.50
CA LEU A 247 29.49 20.22 5.44
C LEU A 247 28.62 19.87 6.66
N SER A 248 28.96 20.40 7.84
CA SER A 248 28.19 20.30 9.07
C SER A 248 26.75 20.83 8.95
N LYS A 249 26.55 21.92 8.20
CA LYS A 249 25.20 22.51 8.02
C LYS A 249 24.35 21.65 7.08
N SER A 250 24.94 21.10 6.03
CA SER A 250 24.26 20.20 5.11
C SER A 250 23.91 18.87 5.78
N LEU A 251 24.81 18.31 6.59
CA LEU A 251 24.55 17.10 7.37
C LEU A 251 23.41 17.32 8.38
N GLY A 252 23.43 18.40 9.13
CA GLY A 252 22.35 18.72 10.08
C GLY A 252 21.00 18.97 9.40
N LEU A 253 20.98 19.43 8.15
CA LEU A 253 19.76 19.54 7.36
C LEU A 253 19.24 18.16 6.90
N LEU A 254 20.13 17.27 6.47
CA LEU A 254 19.79 15.91 6.08
C LEU A 254 19.25 15.10 7.27
N GLU A 255 19.85 15.24 8.45
CA GLU A 255 19.34 14.62 9.69
C GLU A 255 17.93 15.08 10.00
N LYS A 256 17.66 16.39 10.03
CA LYS A 256 16.31 16.94 10.26
C LYS A 256 15.28 16.47 9.23
N MET A 257 15.70 16.30 7.99
CA MET A 257 14.81 15.77 6.94
C MET A 257 14.54 14.28 7.14
N GLY A 258 15.53 13.50 7.59
CA GLY A 258 15.36 12.10 7.98
C GLY A 258 14.39 11.96 9.17
N GLU A 259 14.55 12.78 10.21
CA GLU A 259 13.59 12.85 11.32
C GLU A 259 12.19 13.23 10.84
N GLY A 260 12.07 14.22 9.95
CA GLY A 260 10.78 14.62 9.37
C GLY A 260 10.14 13.53 8.51
N PHE A 261 10.93 12.69 7.84
CA PHE A 261 10.42 11.49 7.14
C PHE A 261 9.85 10.49 8.14
N ALA A 262 10.59 10.15 9.19
CA ALA A 262 10.16 9.23 10.22
C ALA A 262 8.86 9.72 10.88
N GLN A 263 8.81 10.99 11.30
CA GLN A 263 7.60 11.59 11.87
C GLN A 263 6.39 11.50 10.94
N ALA A 264 6.57 11.72 9.63
CA ALA A 264 5.48 11.60 8.67
C ALA A 264 5.00 10.14 8.53
N MET A 265 5.92 9.17 8.59
CA MET A 265 5.55 7.76 8.55
C MET A 265 4.91 7.28 9.85
N ASP A 266 5.31 7.83 10.99
CA ASP A 266 4.69 7.57 12.31
C ASP A 266 3.29 8.20 12.43
N ASP A 267 2.99 9.23 11.63
CA ASP A 267 1.68 9.85 11.52
C ASP A 267 0.81 9.12 10.47
N ASP A 268 0.31 7.96 10.86
CA ASP A 268 -0.62 7.15 10.05
C ASP A 268 -0.10 6.86 8.62
N PHE A 269 1.20 6.53 8.51
CA PHE A 269 1.85 6.23 7.22
C PHE A 269 1.66 7.34 6.18
N ASN A 270 1.80 8.62 6.58
CA ASN A 270 1.63 9.77 5.70
C ASN A 270 2.75 9.83 4.64
N SER A 271 2.66 8.92 3.68
CA SER A 271 3.63 8.78 2.60
C SER A 271 3.77 10.05 1.75
N ARG A 272 2.68 10.84 1.61
CA ARG A 272 2.73 12.12 0.88
C ARG A 272 3.69 13.10 1.54
N GLU A 273 3.59 13.27 2.86
CA GLU A 273 4.49 14.15 3.61
C GLU A 273 5.92 13.58 3.63
N ALA A 274 6.06 12.27 3.82
CA ALA A 274 7.34 11.59 3.76
C ALA A 274 8.05 11.80 2.40
N VAL A 275 7.33 11.65 1.27
CA VAL A 275 7.85 11.95 -0.08
C VAL A 275 8.24 13.41 -0.21
N ALA A 276 7.50 14.35 0.36
CA ALA A 276 7.86 15.78 0.34
C ALA A 276 9.20 16.03 1.06
N LYS A 277 9.47 15.35 2.19
CA LYS A 277 10.78 15.40 2.89
C LYS A 277 11.89 14.84 2.01
N VAL A 278 11.67 13.67 1.37
CA VAL A 278 12.65 13.08 0.45
C VAL A 278 12.98 14.03 -0.73
N LEU A 279 11.96 14.61 -1.36
CA LEU A 279 12.18 15.58 -2.45
C LEU A 279 12.89 16.86 -1.98
N GLY A 280 12.68 17.26 -0.74
CA GLY A 280 13.43 18.30 -0.07
C GLY A 280 14.92 17.94 0.07
N MET A 281 15.20 16.72 0.55
CA MET A 281 16.57 16.18 0.64
C MET A 281 17.26 16.16 -0.73
N VAL A 282 16.59 15.64 -1.76
CA VAL A 282 17.10 15.60 -3.13
C VAL A 282 17.52 16.99 -3.62
N ARG A 283 16.69 18.00 -3.36
CA ARG A 283 17.00 19.40 -3.76
C ARG A 283 18.26 19.92 -3.08
N GLU A 284 18.42 19.67 -1.78
CA GLU A 284 19.61 20.14 -1.05
C GLU A 284 20.87 19.33 -1.42
N MET A 285 20.74 18.01 -1.58
CA MET A 285 21.85 17.17 -2.05
C MET A 285 22.31 17.57 -3.45
N SER A 286 21.40 17.84 -4.39
CA SER A 286 21.76 18.29 -5.74
C SER A 286 22.55 19.60 -5.72
N LYS A 287 22.23 20.54 -4.81
CA LYS A 287 23.04 21.78 -4.65
C LYS A 287 24.46 21.47 -4.19
N VAL A 288 24.62 20.56 -3.23
CA VAL A 288 25.94 20.16 -2.71
C VAL A 288 26.76 19.46 -3.79
N LEU A 289 26.16 18.52 -4.53
CA LEU A 289 26.81 17.78 -5.60
C LEU A 289 27.23 18.69 -6.73
N ASN A 290 26.39 19.60 -7.20
CA ASN A 290 26.73 20.55 -8.26
C ASN A 290 27.88 21.48 -7.84
N GLY A 291 27.85 21.99 -6.63
CA GLY A 291 28.95 22.81 -6.11
C GLY A 291 30.26 22.04 -5.99
N ALA A 292 30.23 20.76 -5.64
CA ALA A 292 31.42 19.90 -5.57
C ALA A 292 31.99 19.61 -6.99
N LEU A 293 31.11 19.35 -7.97
CA LEU A 293 31.50 19.09 -9.36
C LEU A 293 32.14 20.35 -9.99
N GLU A 294 31.52 21.52 -9.81
CA GLU A 294 32.10 22.80 -10.28
C GLU A 294 33.48 23.09 -9.67
N ALA A 295 33.63 22.81 -8.37
CA ALA A 295 34.91 22.96 -7.70
C ALA A 295 35.99 21.99 -8.23
N ALA A 296 35.59 20.75 -8.59
CA ALA A 296 36.51 19.77 -9.19
C ALA A 296 36.92 20.18 -10.60
N ASP A 297 36.02 20.64 -11.44
CA ASP A 297 36.27 21.09 -12.80
C ASP A 297 37.22 22.31 -12.80
N ASN A 298 36.98 23.28 -11.91
CA ASN A 298 37.86 24.45 -11.74
C ASN A 298 39.30 24.05 -11.33
N ARG A 299 39.47 23.03 -10.48
CA ARG A 299 40.79 22.49 -10.10
C ARG A 299 41.47 21.79 -11.26
N LEU A 300 40.76 21.08 -12.10
CA LEU A 300 41.28 20.42 -13.29
C LEU A 300 41.75 21.47 -14.35
N GLU A 301 40.96 22.52 -14.55
CA GLU A 301 41.35 23.63 -15.44
C GLU A 301 42.61 24.37 -14.94
N MET A 302 42.70 24.64 -13.64
CA MET A 302 43.91 25.26 -13.07
C MET A 302 45.13 24.38 -13.25
N LYS A 303 45.02 23.06 -13.03
CA LYS A 303 46.12 22.12 -13.27
C LYS A 303 46.56 22.09 -14.74
N ARG A 304 45.60 22.14 -15.69
CA ARG A 304 45.90 22.20 -17.13
C ARG A 304 46.65 23.52 -17.51
N LYS A 305 46.26 24.63 -16.91
CA LYS A 305 46.92 25.95 -17.14
C LYS A 305 48.33 26.01 -16.56
N THR A 306 48.59 25.35 -15.43
CA THR A 306 49.90 25.30 -14.78
C THR A 306 50.84 24.25 -15.38
N SER A 307 50.32 23.26 -16.11
CA SER A 307 51.10 22.21 -16.76
C SER A 307 51.44 22.50 -18.25
N SER A 308 51.03 23.65 -18.79
CA SER A 308 51.50 24.09 -20.13
C SER A 308 52.98 24.44 -20.09
N PRO A 309 53.84 23.78 -20.89
CA PRO A 309 55.28 24.09 -20.88
C PRO A 309 55.47 25.52 -21.37
N THR A 310 56.19 26.32 -20.56
CA THR A 310 56.68 27.59 -20.94
C THR A 310 57.52 27.45 -22.24
N LYS A 311 57.04 28.03 -23.37
CA LYS A 311 57.82 28.11 -24.59
C LYS A 311 59.10 28.75 -24.25
N ALA A 312 60.22 28.01 -24.33
CA ALA A 312 61.51 28.54 -24.26
C ALA A 312 61.66 29.56 -25.40
N VAL A 313 61.88 30.84 -25.06
CA VAL A 313 62.25 31.85 -25.98
C VAL A 313 63.69 31.53 -26.37
N SER A 314 63.88 31.01 -27.57
CA SER A 314 65.19 30.91 -28.19
C SER A 314 65.64 32.34 -28.64
N GLU A 315 66.60 32.91 -27.96
CA GLU A 315 67.28 34.08 -28.45
C GLU A 315 68.09 33.76 -29.76
N PRO A 316 68.01 34.59 -30.78
CA PRO A 316 68.84 34.41 -31.94
C PRO A 316 70.23 34.97 -31.66
N CYS A 317 71.31 34.19 -32.00
CA CYS A 317 72.64 34.67 -32.21
C CYS A 317 72.78 35.55 -33.45
#